data_7e91b50ceb0e1aa0da36bffc0fbff59f
#
_entry.id   7e91b50ceb0e1aa0da36bffc0fbff59f
#
_cell.length_a   1.000
_cell.length_b   1.000
_cell.length_c   1.000
_cell.angle_alpha   90.00
_cell.angle_beta   90.00
_cell.angle_gamma   90.00
#
_symmetry.space_group_name_H-M   'P 1'
#
loop_
_entity.id
_entity.type
_entity.pdbx_description
1 polymer ?
#
loop_
_entity_poly.entity_id
_entity_poly.type
_entity_poly.pdbx_seq_one_letter_code
_entity_poly.pdbx_strand_id
1 'polypeptide(L)'
;MNEVLHYPFFVRALAAGAITALLCGALSFFVVLRRLAFVGAGVAHAAFGGVAVAALAGLPTGLGALVAGLVVAAATARASESGRISEDAAVGVFTVGAMAAGVVAIGFLETNVDLFGLMFGNILTVAPADLAILAGAAAVVLALLAWFFRPLFLASVDEEGARAAGVSTPAMRLLVMTLLAVAVVVSLKVVGVLLVSALLVLPAAIARPLSSRWPAFLAGSVGAAFAMTVGGLFLSVVLDIASGAAIILTGVVLFVAALLVARRRKDG
;
A
#
# COMPACT_ATOMS: atom_id res chain seq x y z
N MET A 1 4.49 -11.83 -28.16
CA MET A 1 4.16 -10.64 -27.35
C MET A 1 2.79 -10.04 -27.70
N ASN A 2 2.44 -9.90 -28.98
CA ASN A 2 1.10 -9.40 -29.37
C ASN A 2 -0.05 -10.34 -28.98
N GLU A 3 0.17 -11.65 -28.91
CA GLU A 3 -0.87 -12.60 -28.52
C GLU A 3 -1.26 -12.51 -27.03
N VAL A 4 -0.33 -12.21 -26.13
CA VAL A 4 -0.59 -12.12 -24.69
C VAL A 4 -1.53 -10.94 -24.35
N LEU A 5 -1.45 -9.85 -25.10
CA LEU A 5 -2.32 -8.68 -24.93
C LEU A 5 -3.78 -8.94 -25.34
N HIS A 6 -4.06 -10.02 -26.07
CA HIS A 6 -5.43 -10.38 -26.49
C HIS A 6 -6.15 -11.26 -25.48
N TYR A 7 -5.46 -11.77 -24.44
CA TYR A 7 -6.11 -12.56 -23.40
C TYR A 7 -6.82 -11.66 -22.39
N PRO A 8 -8.15 -11.83 -22.15
CA PRO A 8 -8.93 -10.99 -21.25
C PRO A 8 -8.40 -10.95 -19.81
N PHE A 9 -7.76 -12.02 -19.34
CA PHE A 9 -7.18 -12.08 -18.01
C PHE A 9 -5.97 -11.14 -17.88
N PHE A 10 -5.12 -11.04 -18.92
CA PHE A 10 -3.95 -10.18 -18.88
C PHE A 10 -4.32 -8.69 -18.94
N VAL A 11 -5.33 -8.33 -19.73
CA VAL A 11 -5.87 -6.96 -19.77
C VAL A 11 -6.42 -6.55 -18.41
N ARG A 12 -7.15 -7.46 -17.74
CA ARG A 12 -7.67 -7.21 -16.39
C ARG A 12 -6.53 -7.09 -15.36
N ALA A 13 -5.51 -7.94 -15.43
CA ALA A 13 -4.33 -7.85 -14.60
C ALA A 13 -3.60 -6.51 -14.77
N LEU A 14 -3.43 -6.08 -16.02
CA LEU A 14 -2.80 -4.80 -16.34
C LEU A 14 -3.62 -3.61 -15.82
N ALA A 15 -4.95 -3.64 -15.99
CA ALA A 15 -5.85 -2.61 -15.47
C ALA A 15 -5.81 -2.57 -13.93
N ALA A 16 -5.88 -3.71 -13.26
CA ALA A 16 -5.78 -3.81 -11.82
C ALA A 16 -4.41 -3.32 -11.31
N GLY A 17 -3.33 -3.72 -11.97
CA GLY A 17 -1.98 -3.24 -11.70
C GLY A 17 -1.85 -1.72 -11.87
N ALA A 18 -2.40 -1.16 -12.94
CA ALA A 18 -2.38 0.28 -13.20
C ALA A 18 -3.14 1.08 -12.13
N ILE A 19 -4.34 0.61 -11.75
CA ILE A 19 -5.14 1.25 -10.68
C ILE A 19 -4.39 1.18 -9.35
N THR A 20 -3.83 0.02 -9.00
CA THR A 20 -3.06 -0.15 -7.77
C THR A 20 -1.77 0.69 -7.79
N ALA A 21 -1.08 0.76 -8.93
CA ALA A 21 0.11 1.58 -9.09
C ALA A 21 -0.20 3.08 -8.90
N LEU A 22 -1.31 3.57 -9.45
CA LEU A 22 -1.75 4.95 -9.26
C LEU A 22 -2.09 5.22 -7.79
N LEU A 23 -2.90 4.36 -7.18
CA LEU A 23 -3.33 4.47 -5.78
C LEU A 23 -2.14 4.41 -4.82
N CYS A 24 -1.36 3.35 -4.88
CA CYS A 24 -0.21 3.15 -3.99
C CYS A 24 0.93 4.13 -4.29
N GLY A 25 1.18 4.48 -5.55
CA GLY A 25 2.19 5.47 -5.94
C GLY A 25 1.90 6.87 -5.39
N ALA A 26 0.63 7.29 -5.40
CA ALA A 26 0.21 8.56 -4.82
C ALA A 26 0.33 8.54 -3.27
N LEU A 27 -0.09 7.45 -2.63
CA LEU A 27 0.01 7.29 -1.18
C LEU A 27 1.46 7.10 -0.72
N SER A 28 2.30 6.45 -1.51
CA SER A 28 3.73 6.22 -1.25
C SER A 28 4.47 7.54 -1.00
N PHE A 29 4.09 8.62 -1.70
CA PHE A 29 4.61 9.96 -1.45
C PHE A 29 4.46 10.37 0.02
N PHE A 30 3.27 10.21 0.61
CA PHE A 30 3.01 10.54 2.02
C PHE A 30 3.66 9.54 2.97
N VAL A 31 3.71 8.26 2.61
CA VAL A 31 4.38 7.20 3.39
C VAL A 31 5.86 7.55 3.61
N VAL A 32 6.58 7.90 2.56
CA VAL A 32 8.01 8.25 2.66
C VAL A 32 8.19 9.62 3.31
N LEU A 33 7.34 10.60 2.99
CA LEU A 33 7.42 11.95 3.55
C LEU A 33 7.25 11.94 5.07
N ARG A 34 6.35 11.10 5.59
CA ARG A 34 6.06 10.96 7.04
C ARG A 34 6.85 9.84 7.71
N ARG A 35 7.73 9.14 6.99
CA ARG A 35 8.52 7.99 7.49
C ARG A 35 7.65 6.83 7.98
N LEU A 36 6.54 6.56 7.31
CA LEU A 36 5.56 5.52 7.64
C LEU A 36 5.83 4.19 6.89
N ALA A 37 7.09 3.83 6.67
CA ALA A 37 7.47 2.70 5.81
C ALA A 37 6.84 1.35 6.25
N PHE A 38 6.67 1.14 7.54
CA PHE A 38 6.10 -0.10 8.08
C PHE A 38 4.57 -0.09 8.20
N VAL A 39 3.91 1.07 8.06
CA VAL A 39 2.43 1.16 8.20
C VAL A 39 1.72 0.32 7.16
N GLY A 40 2.16 0.37 5.89
CA GLY A 40 1.56 -0.43 4.82
C GLY A 40 1.62 -1.92 5.10
N ALA A 41 2.80 -2.42 5.47
CA ALA A 41 3.00 -3.82 5.84
C ALA A 41 2.21 -4.18 7.11
N GLY A 42 2.24 -3.32 8.13
CA GLY A 42 1.52 -3.53 9.38
C GLY A 42 0.01 -3.67 9.17
N VAL A 43 -0.59 -2.75 8.44
CA VAL A 43 -2.02 -2.81 8.11
C VAL A 43 -2.36 -4.04 7.27
N ALA A 44 -1.52 -4.42 6.31
CA ALA A 44 -1.73 -5.61 5.49
C ALA A 44 -1.71 -6.91 6.33
N HIS A 45 -0.78 -7.01 7.26
CA HIS A 45 -0.72 -8.15 8.19
C HIS A 45 -1.88 -8.15 9.20
N ALA A 46 -2.30 -6.97 9.68
CA ALA A 46 -3.48 -6.85 10.53
C ALA A 46 -4.77 -7.24 9.79
N ALA A 47 -4.89 -6.85 8.53
CA ALA A 47 -6.01 -7.26 7.67
C ALA A 47 -6.08 -8.78 7.52
N PHE A 48 -4.94 -9.45 7.43
CA PHE A 48 -4.86 -10.92 7.44
C PHE A 48 -5.43 -11.51 8.75
N GLY A 49 -5.05 -10.98 9.91
CA GLY A 49 -5.64 -11.40 11.19
C GLY A 49 -7.15 -11.17 11.23
N GLY A 50 -7.62 -10.05 10.68
CA GLY A 50 -9.05 -9.74 10.56
C GLY A 50 -9.83 -10.70 9.67
N VAL A 51 -9.22 -11.18 8.57
CA VAL A 51 -9.79 -12.24 7.70
C VAL A 51 -10.07 -13.51 8.52
N ALA A 52 -9.09 -13.93 9.32
CA ALA A 52 -9.20 -15.14 10.14
C ALA A 52 -10.28 -15.01 11.21
N VAL A 53 -10.36 -13.88 11.91
CA VAL A 53 -11.39 -13.60 12.92
C VAL A 53 -12.79 -13.56 12.28
N ALA A 54 -12.93 -12.91 11.11
CA ALA A 54 -14.20 -12.87 10.40
C ALA A 54 -14.65 -14.25 9.92
N ALA A 55 -13.72 -15.07 9.42
CA ALA A 55 -13.99 -16.43 9.01
C ALA A 55 -14.52 -17.28 10.20
N LEU A 56 -13.90 -17.15 11.37
CA LEU A 56 -14.36 -17.81 12.61
C LEU A 56 -15.77 -17.35 13.03
N ALA A 57 -16.07 -16.06 12.85
CA ALA A 57 -17.37 -15.48 13.16
C ALA A 57 -18.45 -15.73 12.08
N GLY A 58 -18.14 -16.41 10.97
CA GLY A 58 -19.04 -16.61 9.84
C GLY A 58 -19.38 -15.33 9.06
N LEU A 59 -18.54 -14.30 9.19
CA LEU A 59 -18.71 -12.98 8.53
C LEU A 59 -17.91 -12.92 7.21
N PRO A 60 -18.31 -12.02 6.29
CA PRO A 60 -17.52 -11.80 5.08
C PRO A 60 -16.07 -11.42 5.40
N THR A 61 -15.11 -12.17 4.89
CA THR A 61 -13.68 -12.01 5.17
C THR A 61 -13.14 -10.64 4.78
N GLY A 62 -13.66 -10.03 3.70
CA GLY A 62 -13.30 -8.66 3.29
C GLY A 62 -13.69 -7.60 4.33
N LEU A 63 -14.83 -7.77 5.03
CA LEU A 63 -15.20 -6.88 6.14
C LEU A 63 -14.25 -7.02 7.32
N GLY A 64 -13.85 -8.25 7.67
CA GLY A 64 -12.87 -8.49 8.72
C GLY A 64 -11.52 -7.83 8.42
N ALA A 65 -11.04 -7.97 7.19
CA ALA A 65 -9.82 -7.30 6.73
C ALA A 65 -9.92 -5.77 6.88
N LEU A 66 -11.03 -5.19 6.44
CA LEU A 66 -11.25 -3.74 6.49
C LEU A 66 -11.33 -3.23 7.94
N VAL A 67 -12.11 -3.90 8.78
CA VAL A 67 -12.28 -3.51 10.19
C VAL A 67 -10.93 -3.61 10.92
N ALA A 68 -10.20 -4.71 10.78
CA ALA A 68 -8.90 -4.88 11.43
C ALA A 68 -7.88 -3.83 10.94
N GLY A 69 -7.81 -3.58 9.64
CA GLY A 69 -6.94 -2.54 9.06
C GLY A 69 -7.28 -1.14 9.60
N LEU A 70 -8.56 -0.79 9.66
CA LEU A 70 -9.01 0.51 10.20
C LEU A 70 -8.78 0.63 11.70
N VAL A 71 -9.01 -0.44 12.47
CA VAL A 71 -8.75 -0.46 13.92
C VAL A 71 -7.26 -0.24 14.19
N VAL A 72 -6.37 -0.97 13.50
CA VAL A 72 -4.91 -0.79 13.66
C VAL A 72 -4.48 0.59 13.23
N ALA A 73 -5.00 1.11 12.12
CA ALA A 73 -4.71 2.47 11.65
C ALA A 73 -5.13 3.53 12.69
N ALA A 74 -6.35 3.43 13.22
CA ALA A 74 -6.87 4.37 14.21
C ALA A 74 -6.15 4.25 15.57
N ALA A 75 -5.86 3.02 16.01
CA ALA A 75 -5.10 2.78 17.24
C ALA A 75 -3.68 3.35 17.15
N THR A 76 -3.01 3.13 16.00
CA THR A 76 -1.69 3.71 15.73
C THR A 76 -1.72 5.24 15.75
N ALA A 77 -2.67 5.84 15.03
CA ALA A 77 -2.80 7.30 14.98
C ALA A 77 -2.99 7.91 16.39
N ARG A 78 -3.78 7.26 17.24
CA ARG A 78 -4.01 7.71 18.62
C ARG A 78 -2.83 7.46 19.56
N ALA A 79 -2.20 6.28 19.48
CA ALA A 79 -1.07 5.95 20.33
C ALA A 79 0.13 6.87 20.09
N SER A 80 0.33 7.29 18.83
CA SER A 80 1.42 8.19 18.45
C SER A 80 1.11 9.68 18.66
N GLU A 81 -0.13 10.04 18.99
CA GLU A 81 -0.55 11.44 19.19
C GLU A 81 0.21 12.14 20.32
N SER A 82 0.55 11.41 21.37
CA SER A 82 1.30 11.95 22.50
C SER A 82 2.80 12.23 22.21
N GLY A 83 3.31 11.80 21.06
CA GLY A 83 4.73 11.88 20.68
C GLY A 83 5.67 10.98 21.50
N ARG A 84 5.14 10.23 22.49
CA ARG A 84 5.94 9.31 23.33
C ARG A 84 6.30 8.02 22.62
N ILE A 85 5.52 7.60 21.64
CA ILE A 85 5.71 6.39 20.85
C ILE A 85 5.70 6.82 19.39
N SER A 86 6.68 6.35 18.61
CA SER A 86 6.72 6.60 17.16
C SER A 86 5.57 5.88 16.45
N GLU A 87 5.13 6.41 15.31
CA GLU A 87 4.08 5.79 14.50
C GLU A 87 4.47 4.36 14.09
N ASP A 88 5.75 4.13 13.72
CA ASP A 88 6.27 2.81 13.35
C ASP A 88 6.26 1.81 14.53
N ALA A 89 6.61 2.25 15.76
CA ALA A 89 6.56 1.39 16.93
C ALA A 89 5.11 1.01 17.29
N ALA A 90 4.18 1.98 17.22
CA ALA A 90 2.77 1.74 17.46
C ALA A 90 2.17 0.76 16.44
N VAL A 91 2.48 0.94 15.15
CA VAL A 91 2.08 -0.02 14.10
C VAL A 91 2.60 -1.41 14.42
N GLY A 92 3.88 -1.55 14.79
CA GLY A 92 4.47 -2.85 15.12
C GLY A 92 3.69 -3.58 16.21
N VAL A 93 3.38 -2.89 17.32
CA VAL A 93 2.63 -3.48 18.44
C VAL A 93 1.22 -3.92 18.03
N PHE A 94 0.46 -3.03 17.38
CA PHE A 94 -0.93 -3.36 17.00
C PHE A 94 -0.99 -4.42 15.89
N THR A 95 -0.02 -4.45 14.98
CA THR A 95 0.09 -5.49 13.95
C THR A 95 0.32 -6.86 14.55
N VAL A 96 1.29 -6.97 15.46
CA VAL A 96 1.58 -8.26 16.13
C VAL A 96 0.38 -8.73 16.95
N GLY A 97 -0.32 -7.81 17.63
CA GLY A 97 -1.56 -8.13 18.35
C GLY A 97 -2.67 -8.64 17.42
N ALA A 98 -2.89 -7.97 16.29
CA ALA A 98 -3.90 -8.38 15.31
C ALA A 98 -3.56 -9.74 14.66
N MET A 99 -2.26 -9.97 14.34
CA MET A 99 -1.80 -11.26 13.83
C MET A 99 -1.98 -12.37 14.86
N ALA A 100 -1.62 -12.13 16.12
CA ALA A 100 -1.81 -13.11 17.19
C ALA A 100 -3.28 -13.48 17.37
N ALA A 101 -4.20 -12.50 17.33
CA ALA A 101 -5.63 -12.76 17.35
C ALA A 101 -6.07 -13.60 16.14
N GLY A 102 -5.54 -13.32 14.95
CA GLY A 102 -5.78 -14.12 13.75
C GLY A 102 -5.29 -15.57 13.87
N VAL A 103 -4.08 -15.78 14.39
CA VAL A 103 -3.52 -17.13 14.61
C VAL A 103 -4.38 -17.91 15.60
N VAL A 104 -4.81 -17.28 16.70
CA VAL A 104 -5.74 -17.89 17.66
C VAL A 104 -7.06 -18.26 17.00
N ALA A 105 -7.63 -17.37 16.17
CA ALA A 105 -8.86 -17.63 15.45
C ALA A 105 -8.73 -18.82 14.49
N ILE A 106 -7.60 -18.93 13.75
CA ILE A 106 -7.33 -20.07 12.86
C ILE A 106 -7.28 -21.39 13.62
N GLY A 107 -6.74 -21.40 14.86
CA GLY A 107 -6.69 -22.60 15.69
C GLY A 107 -8.08 -23.18 16.06
N PHE A 108 -9.13 -22.37 15.96
CA PHE A 108 -10.53 -22.80 16.17
C PHE A 108 -11.29 -23.08 14.86
N LEU A 109 -10.69 -22.83 13.69
CA LEU A 109 -11.30 -23.11 12.40
C LEU A 109 -11.03 -24.54 11.97
N GLU A 110 -12.08 -25.27 11.62
CA GLU A 110 -12.00 -26.64 11.06
C GLU A 110 -11.71 -26.62 9.55
N THR A 111 -11.70 -25.44 8.91
CA THR A 111 -11.53 -25.25 7.47
C THR A 111 -10.17 -24.68 7.14
N ASN A 112 -9.55 -25.19 6.06
CA ASN A 112 -8.30 -24.63 5.53
C ASN A 112 -8.56 -23.29 4.82
N VAL A 113 -8.20 -22.19 5.47
CA VAL A 113 -8.12 -20.88 4.81
C VAL A 113 -6.85 -20.86 3.95
N ASP A 114 -6.96 -20.56 2.66
CA ASP A 114 -5.78 -20.39 1.78
C ASP A 114 -4.98 -19.14 2.16
N LEU A 115 -4.10 -19.32 3.14
CA LEU A 115 -3.23 -18.26 3.65
C LEU A 115 -2.19 -17.83 2.62
N PHE A 116 -1.71 -18.77 1.79
CA PHE A 116 -0.73 -18.48 0.74
C PHE A 116 -1.32 -17.62 -0.37
N GLY A 117 -2.54 -17.92 -0.82
CA GLY A 117 -3.24 -17.10 -1.80
C GLY A 117 -3.47 -15.65 -1.31
N LEU A 118 -3.75 -15.46 -0.02
CA LEU A 118 -3.89 -14.13 0.59
C LEU A 118 -2.55 -13.38 0.68
N MET A 119 -1.45 -14.05 0.99
CA MET A 119 -0.13 -13.41 1.15
C MET A 119 0.46 -12.97 -0.19
N PHE A 120 0.39 -13.83 -1.20
CA PHE A 120 1.02 -13.58 -2.49
C PHE A 120 0.07 -12.93 -3.49
N GLY A 121 -1.25 -13.08 -3.30
CA GLY A 121 -2.25 -12.65 -4.25
C GLY A 121 -2.08 -13.34 -5.61
N ASN A 122 -3.01 -13.12 -6.51
CA ASN A 122 -2.84 -13.52 -7.90
C ASN A 122 -3.50 -12.48 -8.82
N ILE A 123 -2.73 -11.50 -9.25
CA ILE A 123 -3.20 -10.44 -10.13
C ILE A 123 -3.77 -10.96 -11.46
N LEU A 124 -3.39 -12.19 -11.87
CA LEU A 124 -3.86 -12.80 -13.11
C LEU A 124 -5.27 -13.39 -13.00
N THR A 125 -5.77 -13.64 -11.77
CA THR A 125 -7.11 -14.24 -11.52
C THR A 125 -8.18 -13.22 -11.12
N VAL A 126 -7.95 -11.93 -11.34
CA VAL A 126 -8.86 -10.83 -10.95
C VAL A 126 -10.21 -10.95 -11.64
N ALA A 127 -11.29 -11.04 -10.85
CA ALA A 127 -12.65 -11.00 -11.35
C ALA A 127 -13.07 -9.56 -11.72
N PRO A 128 -14.01 -9.38 -12.66
CA PRO A 128 -14.53 -8.05 -13.01
C PRO A 128 -15.11 -7.29 -11.81
N ALA A 129 -15.75 -7.99 -10.88
CA ALA A 129 -16.27 -7.40 -9.65
C ALA A 129 -15.17 -6.86 -8.73
N ASP A 130 -14.04 -7.59 -8.61
CA ASP A 130 -12.90 -7.14 -7.81
C ASP A 130 -12.26 -5.89 -8.40
N LEU A 131 -12.15 -5.84 -9.73
CA LEU A 131 -11.66 -4.67 -10.45
C LEU A 131 -12.56 -3.44 -10.23
N ALA A 132 -13.88 -3.61 -10.26
CA ALA A 132 -14.84 -2.53 -10.01
C ALA A 132 -14.74 -2.00 -8.57
N ILE A 133 -14.62 -2.89 -7.57
CA ILE A 133 -14.44 -2.52 -6.16
C ILE A 133 -13.12 -1.77 -5.98
N LEU A 134 -12.03 -2.29 -6.56
CA LEU A 134 -10.72 -1.63 -6.52
C LEU A 134 -10.76 -0.24 -7.16
N ALA A 135 -11.36 -0.12 -8.34
CA ALA A 135 -11.48 1.16 -9.05
C ALA A 135 -12.32 2.18 -8.28
N GLY A 136 -13.47 1.76 -7.74
CA GLY A 136 -14.34 2.60 -6.92
C GLY A 136 -13.64 3.09 -5.65
N ALA A 137 -13.00 2.19 -4.92
CA ALA A 137 -12.26 2.54 -3.71
C ALA A 137 -11.05 3.43 -4.03
N ALA A 138 -10.30 3.12 -5.10
CA ALA A 138 -9.19 3.95 -5.54
C ALA A 138 -9.64 5.37 -5.92
N ALA A 139 -10.76 5.51 -6.62
CA ALA A 139 -11.33 6.81 -6.97
C ALA A 139 -11.69 7.63 -5.71
N VAL A 140 -12.32 7.01 -4.71
CA VAL A 140 -12.65 7.67 -3.44
C VAL A 140 -11.39 8.09 -2.69
N VAL A 141 -10.42 7.18 -2.54
CA VAL A 141 -9.16 7.48 -1.82
C VAL A 141 -8.39 8.59 -2.52
N LEU A 142 -8.26 8.54 -3.85
CA LEU A 142 -7.55 9.58 -4.63
C LEU A 142 -8.29 10.91 -4.60
N ALA A 143 -9.62 10.91 -4.65
CA ALA A 143 -10.43 12.13 -4.52
C ALA A 143 -10.24 12.79 -3.15
N LEU A 144 -10.29 12.00 -2.06
CA LEU A 144 -10.03 12.50 -0.71
C LEU A 144 -8.59 12.98 -0.56
N LEU A 145 -7.62 12.25 -1.12
CA LEU A 145 -6.21 12.64 -1.12
C LEU A 145 -6.01 13.98 -1.85
N ALA A 146 -6.65 14.16 -3.01
CA ALA A 146 -6.60 15.40 -3.78
C ALA A 146 -7.29 16.57 -3.04
N TRP A 147 -8.47 16.32 -2.45
CA TRP A 147 -9.22 17.33 -1.70
C TRP A 147 -8.46 17.85 -0.49
N PHE A 148 -7.88 16.92 0.29
CA PHE A 148 -7.11 17.24 1.50
C PHE A 148 -5.61 17.36 1.23
N PHE A 149 -5.15 17.44 -0.02
CA PHE A 149 -3.72 17.42 -0.35
C PHE A 149 -2.93 18.51 0.38
N ARG A 150 -3.42 19.76 0.33
CA ARG A 150 -2.72 20.90 0.95
C ARG A 150 -2.57 20.76 2.47
N PRO A 151 -3.64 20.54 3.27
CA PRO A 151 -3.50 20.35 4.71
C PRO A 151 -2.70 19.08 5.06
N LEU A 152 -2.84 17.99 4.30
CA LEU A 152 -2.04 16.77 4.49
C LEU A 152 -0.55 17.02 4.25
N PHE A 153 -0.22 17.71 3.17
CA PHE A 153 1.16 18.04 2.83
C PHE A 153 1.78 18.94 3.89
N LEU A 154 1.10 20.01 4.31
CA LEU A 154 1.57 20.93 5.34
C LEU A 154 1.81 20.17 6.66
N ALA A 155 0.84 19.39 7.14
CA ALA A 155 0.96 18.60 8.36
C ALA A 155 2.05 17.49 8.26
N SER A 156 2.48 17.13 7.05
CA SER A 156 3.52 16.12 6.83
C SER A 156 4.93 16.71 6.78
N VAL A 157 5.07 17.99 6.44
CA VAL A 157 6.37 18.66 6.31
C VAL A 157 6.68 19.47 7.56
N ASP A 158 5.69 20.19 8.09
CA ASP A 158 5.83 21.08 9.26
C ASP A 158 4.55 20.98 10.12
N GLU A 159 4.61 20.17 11.16
CA GLU A 159 3.47 19.94 12.04
C GLU A 159 3.14 21.19 12.90
N GLU A 160 4.16 21.94 13.31
CA GLU A 160 3.95 23.15 14.12
C GLU A 160 3.38 24.28 13.27
N GLY A 161 3.92 24.50 12.07
CA GLY A 161 3.38 25.44 11.11
C GLY A 161 1.96 25.11 10.67
N ALA A 162 1.63 23.83 10.51
CA ALA A 162 0.28 23.37 10.19
C ALA A 162 -0.71 23.73 11.32
N ARG A 163 -0.33 23.50 12.58
CA ARG A 163 -1.16 23.90 13.76
C ARG A 163 -1.35 25.41 13.83
N ALA A 164 -0.30 26.18 13.61
CA ALA A 164 -0.36 27.64 13.57
C ALA A 164 -1.28 28.16 12.45
N ALA A 165 -1.34 27.43 11.32
CA ALA A 165 -2.26 27.71 10.21
C ALA A 165 -3.69 27.18 10.41
N GLY A 166 -4.03 26.65 11.61
CA GLY A 166 -5.37 26.15 11.94
C GLY A 166 -5.66 24.73 11.42
N VAL A 167 -4.66 23.99 10.93
CA VAL A 167 -4.84 22.62 10.47
C VAL A 167 -4.78 21.67 11.67
N SER A 168 -5.82 20.82 11.82
CA SER A 168 -5.84 19.79 12.85
C SER A 168 -4.90 18.64 12.46
N THR A 169 -3.68 18.63 13.01
CA THR A 169 -2.66 17.60 12.71
C THR A 169 -3.08 16.19 13.14
N PRO A 170 -3.81 15.98 14.27
CA PRO A 170 -4.34 14.67 14.60
C PRO A 170 -5.35 14.14 13.57
N ALA A 171 -6.24 15.04 13.06
CA ALA A 171 -7.20 14.65 12.03
C ALA A 171 -6.50 14.28 10.71
N MET A 172 -5.45 15.01 10.32
CA MET A 172 -4.67 14.70 9.12
C MET A 172 -3.88 13.39 9.28
N ARG A 173 -3.37 13.10 10.46
CA ARG A 173 -2.72 11.83 10.79
C ARG A 173 -3.71 10.67 10.65
N LEU A 174 -4.87 10.76 11.28
CA LEU A 174 -5.92 9.76 11.19
C LEU A 174 -6.39 9.56 9.74
N LEU A 175 -6.55 10.65 8.98
CA LEU A 175 -6.95 10.58 7.58
C LEU A 175 -5.93 9.79 6.74
N VAL A 176 -4.63 10.11 6.83
CA VAL A 176 -3.59 9.36 6.08
C VAL A 176 -3.61 7.89 6.45
N MET A 177 -3.67 7.55 7.75
CA MET A 177 -3.72 6.17 8.22
C MET A 177 -4.96 5.43 7.69
N THR A 178 -6.12 6.10 7.68
CA THR A 178 -7.37 5.53 7.14
C THR A 178 -7.28 5.31 5.64
N LEU A 179 -6.76 6.28 4.87
CA LEU A 179 -6.56 6.15 3.44
C LEU A 179 -5.60 5.01 3.09
N LEU A 180 -4.52 4.87 3.87
CA LEU A 180 -3.58 3.74 3.74
C LEU A 180 -4.26 2.41 4.04
N ALA A 181 -5.05 2.33 5.12
CA ALA A 181 -5.75 1.10 5.49
C ALA A 181 -6.75 0.66 4.41
N VAL A 182 -7.55 1.59 3.88
CA VAL A 182 -8.48 1.30 2.78
C VAL A 182 -7.72 0.86 1.54
N ALA A 183 -6.67 1.59 1.13
CA ALA A 183 -5.87 1.26 -0.04
C ALA A 183 -5.23 -0.13 0.07
N VAL A 184 -4.67 -0.46 1.23
CA VAL A 184 -4.09 -1.79 1.51
C VAL A 184 -5.15 -2.87 1.36
N VAL A 185 -6.29 -2.74 2.05
CA VAL A 185 -7.30 -3.79 2.09
C VAL A 185 -7.92 -4.06 0.71
N VAL A 186 -8.23 -3.01 -0.06
CA VAL A 186 -8.82 -3.21 -1.41
C VAL A 186 -7.80 -3.75 -2.41
N SER A 187 -6.52 -3.43 -2.24
CA SER A 187 -5.46 -3.94 -3.10
C SER A 187 -5.03 -5.36 -2.73
N LEU A 188 -5.18 -5.74 -1.45
CA LEU A 188 -4.70 -7.02 -0.91
C LEU A 188 -5.28 -8.22 -1.66
N LYS A 189 -6.59 -8.21 -1.95
CA LYS A 189 -7.26 -9.29 -2.66
C LYS A 189 -6.74 -9.48 -4.09
N VAL A 190 -6.30 -8.39 -4.71
CA VAL A 190 -5.87 -8.35 -6.12
C VAL A 190 -4.37 -8.65 -6.26
N VAL A 191 -3.55 -8.01 -5.45
CA VAL A 191 -2.09 -8.04 -5.60
C VAL A 191 -1.34 -8.73 -4.45
N GLY A 192 -2.02 -9.01 -3.35
CA GLY A 192 -1.45 -9.67 -2.17
C GLY A 192 -0.69 -8.74 -1.23
N VAL A 193 -0.44 -9.23 0.00
CA VAL A 193 0.19 -8.49 1.11
C VAL A 193 1.56 -7.93 0.73
N LEU A 194 2.42 -8.78 0.15
CA LEU A 194 3.81 -8.42 -0.13
C LEU A 194 3.91 -7.32 -1.19
N LEU A 195 3.14 -7.45 -2.27
CA LEU A 195 3.20 -6.48 -3.37
C LEU A 195 2.60 -5.12 -2.97
N VAL A 196 1.48 -5.10 -2.22
CA VAL A 196 0.91 -3.84 -1.72
C VAL A 196 1.90 -3.11 -0.82
N SER A 197 2.55 -3.83 0.11
CA SER A 197 3.55 -3.24 1.01
C SER A 197 4.73 -2.64 0.23
N ALA A 198 5.21 -3.34 -0.80
CA ALA A 198 6.28 -2.85 -1.66
C ALA A 198 5.85 -1.61 -2.47
N LEU A 199 4.63 -1.60 -3.04
CA LEU A 199 4.09 -0.48 -3.81
C LEU A 199 3.82 0.77 -2.96
N LEU A 200 3.67 0.64 -1.66
CA LEU A 200 3.52 1.78 -0.75
C LEU A 200 4.86 2.42 -0.35
N VAL A 201 5.98 1.73 -0.56
CA VAL A 201 7.30 2.25 -0.14
C VAL A 201 8.24 2.50 -1.32
N LEU A 202 8.44 1.48 -2.18
CA LEU A 202 9.43 1.54 -3.25
C LEU A 202 9.26 2.70 -4.23
N PRO A 203 8.04 3.05 -4.71
CA PRO A 203 7.88 4.11 -5.69
C PRO A 203 8.41 5.47 -5.21
N ALA A 204 8.07 5.86 -3.99
CA ALA A 204 8.57 7.11 -3.43
C ALA A 204 10.05 7.01 -3.05
N ALA A 205 10.52 5.85 -2.59
CA ALA A 205 11.95 5.63 -2.35
C ALA A 205 12.79 5.78 -3.62
N ILE A 206 12.27 5.34 -4.78
CA ILE A 206 12.89 5.53 -6.10
C ILE A 206 12.90 7.01 -6.50
N ALA A 207 11.75 7.69 -6.33
CA ALA A 207 11.58 9.07 -6.78
C ALA A 207 12.31 10.09 -5.89
N ARG A 208 12.40 9.84 -4.58
CA ARG A 208 12.95 10.80 -3.60
C ARG A 208 14.37 11.29 -3.91
N PRO A 209 15.35 10.42 -4.18
CA PRO A 209 16.72 10.85 -4.47
C PRO A 209 16.87 11.56 -5.82
N LEU A 210 15.91 11.41 -6.73
CA LEU A 210 15.93 12.03 -8.05
C LEU A 210 15.18 13.37 -8.11
N SER A 211 14.44 13.73 -7.04
CA SER A 211 13.52 14.87 -7.04
C SER A 211 13.94 15.93 -6.04
N SER A 212 14.02 17.18 -6.50
CA SER A 212 14.32 18.36 -5.68
C SER A 212 13.07 19.15 -5.25
N ARG A 213 11.93 18.95 -5.96
CA ARG A 213 10.66 19.64 -5.70
C ARG A 213 9.55 18.63 -5.44
N TRP A 214 8.60 18.98 -4.57
CA TRP A 214 7.50 18.07 -4.21
C TRP A 214 6.62 17.62 -5.40
N PRO A 215 6.30 18.45 -6.45
CA PRO A 215 5.52 17.96 -7.56
C PRO A 215 6.24 16.89 -8.38
N ALA A 216 7.56 17.08 -8.59
CA ALA A 216 8.41 16.10 -9.26
C ALA A 216 8.54 14.81 -8.43
N PHE A 217 8.56 14.92 -7.11
CA PHE A 217 8.59 13.77 -6.20
C PHE A 217 7.27 12.97 -6.28
N LEU A 218 6.10 13.62 -6.23
CA LEU A 218 4.80 12.96 -6.37
C LEU A 218 4.65 12.30 -7.74
N ALA A 219 4.91 13.04 -8.83
CA ALA A 219 4.84 12.51 -10.19
C ALA A 219 5.84 11.37 -10.41
N GLY A 220 7.06 11.50 -9.89
CA GLY A 220 8.09 10.47 -9.94
C GLY A 220 7.68 9.20 -9.16
N SER A 221 7.04 9.37 -8.01
CA SER A 221 6.49 8.26 -7.21
C SER A 221 5.43 7.48 -8.00
N VAL A 222 4.46 8.18 -8.59
CA VAL A 222 3.43 7.53 -9.43
C VAL A 222 4.08 6.88 -10.66
N GLY A 223 4.99 7.58 -11.35
CA GLY A 223 5.71 7.05 -12.51
C GLY A 223 6.53 5.79 -12.19
N ALA A 224 7.23 5.79 -11.05
CA ALA A 224 7.98 4.62 -10.58
C ALA A 224 7.05 3.43 -10.25
N ALA A 225 5.87 3.69 -9.64
CA ALA A 225 4.87 2.65 -9.38
C ALA A 225 4.39 2.00 -10.68
N PHE A 226 4.10 2.80 -11.71
CA PHE A 226 3.73 2.29 -13.03
C PHE A 226 4.89 1.52 -13.68
N ALA A 227 6.10 2.07 -13.65
CA ALA A 227 7.27 1.44 -14.27
C ALA A 227 7.57 0.06 -13.66
N MET A 228 7.54 -0.05 -12.31
CA MET A 228 7.77 -1.34 -11.65
C MET A 228 6.63 -2.32 -11.89
N THR A 229 5.37 -1.86 -11.89
CA THR A 229 4.21 -2.73 -12.08
C THR A 229 4.13 -3.26 -13.51
N VAL A 230 4.22 -2.39 -14.51
CA VAL A 230 4.18 -2.79 -15.91
C VAL A 230 5.41 -3.60 -16.27
N GLY A 231 6.61 -3.12 -15.94
CA GLY A 231 7.87 -3.83 -16.20
C GLY A 231 7.92 -5.20 -15.53
N GLY A 232 7.48 -5.29 -14.27
CA GLY A 232 7.42 -6.55 -13.53
C GLY A 232 6.39 -7.54 -14.09
N LEU A 233 5.21 -7.07 -14.54
CA LEU A 233 4.22 -7.93 -15.21
C LEU A 233 4.76 -8.52 -16.51
N PHE A 234 5.42 -7.72 -17.34
CA PHE A 234 6.07 -8.22 -18.55
C PHE A 234 7.19 -9.22 -18.22
N LEU A 235 8.01 -8.92 -17.22
CA LEU A 235 9.08 -9.81 -16.77
C LEU A 235 8.53 -11.15 -16.27
N SER A 236 7.41 -11.11 -15.52
CA SER A 236 6.70 -12.31 -15.05
C SER A 236 6.28 -13.23 -16.19
N VAL A 237 5.72 -12.65 -17.27
CA VAL A 237 5.28 -13.42 -18.45
C VAL A 237 6.48 -14.01 -19.21
N VAL A 238 7.57 -13.24 -19.37
CA VAL A 238 8.75 -13.68 -20.12
C VAL A 238 9.51 -14.78 -19.40
N LEU A 239 9.62 -14.69 -18.07
CA LEU A 239 10.39 -15.62 -17.24
C LEU A 239 9.54 -16.73 -16.60
N ASP A 240 8.22 -16.70 -16.79
CA ASP A 240 7.26 -17.63 -16.18
C ASP A 240 7.40 -17.72 -14.65
N ILE A 241 7.47 -16.54 -13.99
CA ILE A 241 7.62 -16.41 -12.54
C ILE A 241 6.43 -15.68 -11.91
N ALA A 242 6.26 -15.81 -10.60
CA ALA A 242 5.19 -15.14 -9.84
C ALA A 242 5.19 -13.62 -10.06
N SER A 243 4.07 -13.07 -10.53
CA SER A 243 3.93 -11.66 -10.92
C SER A 243 4.25 -10.68 -9.79
N GLY A 244 3.80 -10.96 -8.56
CA GLY A 244 4.12 -10.13 -7.40
C GLY A 244 5.62 -10.03 -7.13
N ALA A 245 6.33 -11.17 -7.18
CA ALA A 245 7.78 -11.19 -6.99
C ALA A 245 8.52 -10.44 -8.11
N ALA A 246 8.11 -10.63 -9.36
CA ALA A 246 8.70 -9.94 -10.51
C ALA A 246 8.57 -8.41 -10.39
N ILE A 247 7.39 -7.91 -9.98
CA ILE A 247 7.13 -6.48 -9.77
C ILE A 247 8.01 -5.93 -8.65
N ILE A 248 8.11 -6.64 -7.51
CA ILE A 248 8.95 -6.22 -6.37
C ILE A 248 10.42 -6.14 -6.78
N LEU A 249 10.94 -7.20 -7.43
CA LEU A 249 12.33 -7.24 -7.89
C LEU A 249 12.64 -6.13 -8.90
N THR A 250 11.73 -5.87 -9.84
CA THR A 250 11.84 -4.73 -10.76
C THR A 250 11.93 -3.42 -9.98
N GLY A 251 11.11 -3.23 -8.95
CA GLY A 251 11.15 -2.06 -8.08
C GLY A 251 12.49 -1.92 -7.34
N VAL A 252 13.03 -3.01 -6.81
CA VAL A 252 14.34 -3.00 -6.13
C VAL A 252 15.47 -2.63 -7.09
N VAL A 253 15.46 -3.17 -8.32
CA VAL A 253 16.44 -2.81 -9.36
C VAL A 253 16.35 -1.33 -9.71
N LEU A 254 15.13 -0.80 -9.91
CA LEU A 254 14.91 0.63 -10.16
C LEU A 254 15.38 1.49 -9.00
N PHE A 255 15.17 1.05 -7.75
CA PHE A 255 15.64 1.77 -6.55
C PHE A 255 17.17 1.86 -6.52
N VAL A 256 17.86 0.74 -6.74
CA VAL A 256 19.33 0.73 -6.79
C VAL A 256 19.85 1.62 -7.92
N ALA A 257 19.24 1.55 -9.10
CA ALA A 257 19.60 2.41 -10.23
C ALA A 257 19.40 3.89 -9.90
N ALA A 258 18.29 4.28 -9.25
CA ALA A 258 18.00 5.63 -8.81
C ALA A 258 19.07 6.17 -7.84
N LEU A 259 19.51 5.33 -6.88
CA LEU A 259 20.58 5.69 -5.94
C LEU A 259 21.92 5.94 -6.65
N LEU A 260 22.28 5.10 -7.61
CA LEU A 260 23.51 5.25 -8.40
C LEU A 260 23.51 6.55 -9.24
N VAL A 261 22.37 6.84 -9.88
CA VAL A 261 22.19 8.09 -10.64
C VAL A 261 22.27 9.31 -9.73
N ALA A 262 21.63 9.26 -8.56
CA ALA A 262 21.66 10.38 -7.61
C ALA A 262 23.06 10.65 -7.04
N ARG A 263 23.86 9.60 -6.83
CA ARG A 263 25.29 9.76 -6.42
C ARG A 263 26.10 10.49 -7.49
N ARG A 264 26.01 10.06 -8.75
CA ARG A 264 26.74 10.69 -9.85
C ARG A 264 26.41 12.18 -10.05
N ARG A 265 25.17 12.58 -9.73
CA ARG A 265 24.74 14.01 -9.79
C ARG A 265 25.29 14.87 -8.67
N LYS A 266 25.80 14.28 -7.58
CA LYS A 266 26.42 15.01 -6.47
C LYS A 266 27.93 15.16 -6.64
N ASP A 267 28.53 14.24 -7.41
CA ASP A 267 29.99 14.16 -7.59
C ASP A 267 30.44 14.93 -8.85
N GLY A 268 29.54 15.40 -9.71
CA GLY A 268 29.77 16.25 -10.88
C GLY A 268 29.11 17.62 -10.75
#